data_31ca9a6c23c70de51c5cb8e7af24b82c
#
_entry.id   31ca9a6c23c70de51c5cb8e7af24b82c
#
_cell.length_a   1.000
_cell.length_b   1.000
_cell.length_c   1.000
_cell.angle_alpha   90.00
_cell.angle_beta   90.00
_cell.angle_gamma   90.00
#
_symmetry.space_group_name_H-M   'P 1'
#
loop_
_entity.id
_entity.type
_entity.pdbx_description
1 polymer ?
#
loop_
_entity_poly.entity_id
_entity_poly.type
_entity_poly.pdbx_seq_one_letter_code
_entity_poly.pdbx_strand_id
1 'polypeptide(L)'
;MGSEMCIRDRFYDPMIAKLITNADNREQAIDRMALALNSFQINGVNHNIDFLSAVMANPRFQKGKFNTGFIAEEFPSGFSGTELSEEIKHRMYSIAAVFAYNRDLRNKTISGQINLARRAGFEETTSFCVSIFKENQRINLRLEQTDDAYIVSHEKGTSRVRGSCNLGAKRFQGTVDGIGMTVQVEQSGSRCRLKYNGCELNVTLVPSRFSDLVELMPVKLAPDMSKYLLSPMPGLLISIAVTEGEHVKAGQELAVVEAMKMENVMKAQQEGIVLKVHASAGDTLAVDQAIIEFE
;
A
#
# COMPACT_ATOMS: atom_id res chain seq x y z
N MET A 1 -4.26 26.34 -14.64
CA MET A 1 -5.26 27.04 -13.79
C MET A 1 -5.88 26.02 -12.85
N GLY A 2 -5.28 25.81 -11.69
CA GLY A 2 -5.96 25.14 -10.59
C GLY A 2 -6.96 26.16 -10.04
N SER A 3 -8.26 25.90 -10.19
CA SER A 3 -9.27 26.82 -9.70
C SER A 3 -9.14 26.95 -8.18
N GLU A 4 -9.25 28.15 -7.66
CA GLU A 4 -9.33 28.43 -6.21
C GLU A 4 -10.44 27.60 -5.53
N MET A 5 -11.41 27.10 -6.30
CA MET A 5 -12.46 26.18 -5.87
C MET A 5 -11.90 24.84 -5.34
N CYS A 6 -10.84 24.28 -5.95
CA CYS A 6 -10.23 23.02 -5.48
C CYS A 6 -9.52 23.16 -4.12
N ILE A 7 -9.10 24.37 -3.74
CA ILE A 7 -8.46 24.63 -2.45
C ILE A 7 -9.50 24.88 -1.36
N ARG A 8 -10.63 25.48 -1.73
CA ARG A 8 -11.72 25.80 -0.80
C ARG A 8 -12.53 24.58 -0.37
N ASP A 9 -12.71 23.62 -1.27
CA ASP A 9 -13.62 22.48 -1.07
C ASP A 9 -12.94 21.22 -0.56
N ARG A 10 -11.64 21.26 -0.25
CA ARG A 10 -10.90 20.08 0.22
C ARG A 10 -11.42 19.43 1.51
N PHE A 11 -12.31 20.09 2.23
CA PHE A 11 -13.01 19.56 3.40
C PHE A 11 -14.42 19.07 3.10
N TYR A 12 -14.95 19.32 1.90
CA TYR A 12 -16.30 18.98 1.49
C TYR A 12 -16.35 17.96 0.37
N ASP A 13 -15.42 18.03 -0.58
CA ASP A 13 -15.36 17.13 -1.72
C ASP A 13 -14.13 16.23 -1.61
N PRO A 14 -14.31 14.91 -1.45
CA PRO A 14 -13.19 13.96 -1.38
C PRO A 14 -12.52 13.75 -2.75
N MET A 15 -12.96 14.44 -3.81
CA MET A 15 -12.39 14.29 -5.15
C MET A 15 -11.02 14.95 -5.25
N ILE A 16 -9.96 14.14 -5.36
CA ILE A 16 -8.57 14.60 -5.52
C ILE A 16 -8.30 14.96 -6.99
N ALA A 17 -8.70 14.10 -7.91
CA ALA A 17 -8.46 14.25 -9.33
C ALA A 17 -9.51 13.51 -10.16
N LYS A 18 -9.72 13.95 -11.39
CA LYS A 18 -10.55 13.26 -12.38
C LYS A 18 -9.66 12.80 -13.54
N LEU A 19 -9.55 11.49 -13.69
CA LEU A 19 -8.80 10.86 -14.79
C LEU A 19 -9.76 10.56 -15.95
N ILE A 20 -9.40 11.01 -17.14
CA ILE A 20 -10.20 10.82 -18.36
C ILE A 20 -9.31 10.26 -19.44
N THR A 21 -9.79 9.21 -20.12
CA THR A 21 -9.13 8.60 -21.27
C THR A 21 -10.08 8.60 -22.47
N ASN A 22 -9.50 8.69 -23.66
CA ASN A 22 -10.22 8.64 -24.94
C ASN A 22 -9.56 7.59 -25.84
N ALA A 23 -10.39 6.87 -26.61
CA ALA A 23 -9.98 5.92 -27.66
C ALA A 23 -11.10 5.80 -28.71
N ASP A 24 -10.81 5.10 -29.79
CA ASP A 24 -11.72 4.95 -30.91
C ASP A 24 -12.95 4.06 -30.57
N ASN A 25 -12.78 3.17 -29.61
CA ASN A 25 -13.85 2.30 -29.14
C ASN A 25 -13.76 2.05 -27.62
N ARG A 26 -14.82 1.44 -27.06
CA ARG A 26 -14.96 1.18 -25.63
C ARG A 26 -13.82 0.30 -25.08
N GLU A 27 -13.48 -0.76 -25.75
CA GLU A 27 -12.45 -1.72 -25.31
C GLU A 27 -11.10 -1.03 -25.16
N GLN A 28 -10.66 -0.32 -26.20
CA GLN A 28 -9.43 0.46 -26.14
C GLN A 28 -9.46 1.59 -25.09
N ALA A 29 -10.62 2.20 -24.85
CA ALA A 29 -10.77 3.21 -23.81
C ALA A 29 -10.59 2.62 -22.41
N ILE A 30 -11.11 1.41 -22.17
CA ILE A 30 -10.93 0.67 -20.92
C ILE A 30 -9.48 0.26 -20.73
N ASP A 31 -8.81 -0.25 -21.77
CA ASP A 31 -7.40 -0.63 -21.72
C ASP A 31 -6.50 0.58 -21.42
N ARG A 32 -6.77 1.71 -22.08
CA ARG A 32 -6.07 2.98 -21.76
C ARG A 32 -6.32 3.46 -20.34
N MET A 33 -7.56 3.31 -19.85
CA MET A 33 -7.89 3.67 -18.46
C MET A 33 -7.16 2.75 -17.47
N ALA A 34 -7.13 1.45 -17.69
CA ALA A 34 -6.41 0.50 -16.86
C ALA A 34 -4.90 0.82 -16.80
N LEU A 35 -4.27 1.10 -17.95
CA LEU A 35 -2.89 1.55 -18.03
C LEU A 35 -2.66 2.89 -17.30
N ALA A 36 -3.56 3.84 -17.46
CA ALA A 36 -3.48 5.13 -16.82
C ALA A 36 -3.62 5.00 -15.29
N LEU A 37 -4.55 4.21 -14.79
CA LEU A 37 -4.72 3.94 -13.34
C LEU A 37 -3.50 3.24 -12.75
N ASN A 38 -2.92 2.24 -13.44
CA ASN A 38 -1.68 1.59 -13.00
C ASN A 38 -0.47 2.53 -12.98
N SER A 39 -0.51 3.59 -13.80
CA SER A 39 0.55 4.60 -13.88
C SER A 39 0.33 5.79 -12.96
N PHE A 40 -0.91 6.02 -12.52
CA PHE A 40 -1.32 7.19 -11.75
C PHE A 40 -1.02 6.96 -10.26
N GLN A 41 -0.06 7.70 -9.72
CA GLN A 41 0.46 7.51 -8.39
C GLN A 41 0.07 8.67 -7.47
N ILE A 42 -0.63 8.35 -6.38
CA ILE A 42 -0.95 9.26 -5.29
C ILE A 42 -0.36 8.70 -4.01
N ASN A 43 0.32 9.52 -3.23
CA ASN A 43 0.93 9.13 -1.95
C ASN A 43 0.49 10.06 -0.84
N GLY A 44 0.40 9.54 0.38
CA GLY A 44 0.14 10.32 1.58
C GLY A 44 -1.35 10.51 1.92
N VAL A 45 -2.24 10.05 1.04
CA VAL A 45 -3.70 10.06 1.27
C VAL A 45 -4.33 8.76 0.80
N ASN A 46 -5.43 8.37 1.40
CA ASN A 46 -6.23 7.25 0.92
C ASN A 46 -6.93 7.63 -0.38
N HIS A 47 -7.02 6.71 -1.31
CA HIS A 47 -7.64 6.90 -2.62
C HIS A 47 -8.35 5.62 -3.08
N ASN A 48 -9.17 5.73 -4.11
CA ASN A 48 -9.96 4.62 -4.65
C ASN A 48 -9.40 4.04 -5.97
N ILE A 49 -8.16 4.31 -6.32
CA ILE A 49 -7.53 3.85 -7.58
C ILE A 49 -7.60 2.32 -7.71
N ASP A 50 -7.33 1.59 -6.62
CA ASP A 50 -7.32 0.13 -6.61
C ASP A 50 -8.73 -0.42 -6.91
N PHE A 51 -9.78 0.19 -6.34
CA PHE A 51 -11.17 -0.14 -6.64
C PHE A 51 -11.52 0.18 -8.11
N LEU A 52 -11.14 1.35 -8.61
CA LEU A 52 -11.38 1.73 -10.01
C LEU A 52 -10.68 0.78 -10.99
N SER A 53 -9.45 0.37 -10.67
CA SER A 53 -8.71 -0.61 -11.46
C SER A 53 -9.41 -1.98 -11.49
N ALA A 54 -9.96 -2.42 -10.36
CA ALA A 54 -10.76 -3.65 -10.28
C ALA A 54 -12.03 -3.56 -11.12
N VAL A 55 -12.71 -2.42 -11.12
CA VAL A 55 -13.87 -2.18 -11.97
C VAL A 55 -13.51 -2.27 -13.46
N MET A 56 -12.37 -1.66 -13.88
CA MET A 56 -11.91 -1.76 -15.28
C MET A 56 -11.57 -3.19 -15.67
N ALA A 57 -11.05 -3.99 -14.75
CA ALA A 57 -10.71 -5.39 -14.99
C ALA A 57 -11.94 -6.34 -14.96
N ASN A 58 -13.09 -5.87 -14.46
CA ASN A 58 -14.29 -6.71 -14.34
C ASN A 58 -14.88 -7.04 -15.72
N PRO A 59 -15.06 -8.35 -16.06
CA PRO A 59 -15.57 -8.77 -17.38
C PRO A 59 -16.97 -8.27 -17.69
N ARG A 60 -17.82 -8.08 -16.69
CA ARG A 60 -19.19 -7.57 -16.85
C ARG A 60 -19.16 -6.08 -17.22
N PHE A 61 -18.25 -5.31 -16.59
CA PHE A 61 -18.02 -3.91 -16.94
C PHE A 61 -17.46 -3.79 -18.36
N GLN A 62 -16.47 -4.60 -18.72
CA GLN A 62 -15.86 -4.60 -20.06
C GLN A 62 -16.90 -4.87 -21.16
N LYS A 63 -17.80 -5.83 -20.93
CA LYS A 63 -18.87 -6.16 -21.87
C LYS A 63 -20.02 -5.13 -21.90
N GLY A 64 -19.97 -4.09 -21.07
CA GLY A 64 -21.04 -3.08 -21.00
C GLY A 64 -22.33 -3.57 -20.35
N LYS A 65 -22.33 -4.72 -19.67
CA LYS A 65 -23.50 -5.34 -19.03
C LYS A 65 -23.61 -4.94 -17.57
N PHE A 66 -23.84 -3.67 -17.28
CA PHE A 66 -23.97 -3.17 -15.92
C PHE A 66 -25.17 -2.21 -15.78
N ASN A 67 -25.66 -2.08 -14.58
CA ASN A 67 -26.77 -1.23 -14.17
C ASN A 67 -26.36 -0.41 -12.92
N THR A 68 -27.28 0.34 -12.34
CA THR A 68 -27.03 1.13 -11.12
C THR A 68 -26.73 0.27 -9.89
N GLY A 69 -27.11 -1.01 -9.87
CA GLY A 69 -26.81 -1.99 -8.82
C GLY A 69 -25.45 -2.68 -8.98
N PHE A 70 -24.68 -2.40 -10.05
CA PHE A 70 -23.44 -3.10 -10.39
C PHE A 70 -22.48 -3.24 -9.21
N ILE A 71 -22.22 -2.14 -8.48
CA ILE A 71 -21.28 -2.15 -7.36
C ILE A 71 -21.78 -3.04 -6.23
N ALA A 72 -23.06 -2.96 -5.88
CA ALA A 72 -23.64 -3.78 -4.83
C ALA A 72 -23.66 -5.28 -5.20
N GLU A 73 -23.83 -5.58 -6.50
CA GLU A 73 -23.85 -6.96 -7.01
C GLU A 73 -22.46 -7.59 -7.08
N GLU A 74 -21.44 -6.85 -7.55
CA GLU A 74 -20.07 -7.35 -7.72
C GLU A 74 -19.23 -7.26 -6.43
N PHE A 75 -19.54 -6.31 -5.55
CA PHE A 75 -18.80 -6.05 -4.31
C PHE A 75 -19.75 -5.98 -3.09
N PRO A 76 -20.53 -7.03 -2.78
CA PRO A 76 -21.55 -7.00 -1.73
C PRO A 76 -20.97 -6.78 -0.31
N SER A 77 -19.74 -7.21 -0.09
CA SER A 77 -19.02 -7.04 1.20
C SER A 77 -18.06 -5.83 1.18
N GLY A 78 -18.18 -4.94 0.19
CA GLY A 78 -17.21 -3.89 -0.05
C GLY A 78 -15.98 -4.39 -0.81
N PHE A 79 -15.07 -3.50 -1.11
CA PHE A 79 -13.84 -3.81 -1.85
C PHE A 79 -12.67 -4.03 -0.88
N SER A 80 -12.17 -5.26 -0.81
CA SER A 80 -11.01 -5.67 -0.01
C SER A 80 -9.76 -6.00 -0.85
N GLY A 81 -9.76 -5.62 -2.13
CA GLY A 81 -8.75 -5.98 -3.12
C GLY A 81 -9.23 -7.11 -4.05
N THR A 82 -8.55 -7.28 -5.17
CA THR A 82 -8.80 -8.35 -6.12
C THR A 82 -7.75 -9.46 -5.92
N GLU A 83 -8.17 -10.72 -5.99
CA GLU A 83 -7.22 -11.83 -5.97
C GLU A 83 -6.43 -11.90 -7.28
N LEU A 84 -5.12 -12.00 -7.16
CA LEU A 84 -4.22 -12.20 -8.29
C LEU A 84 -4.12 -13.69 -8.63
N SER A 85 -4.09 -14.02 -9.92
CA SER A 85 -3.70 -15.35 -10.34
C SER A 85 -2.25 -15.63 -9.93
N GLU A 86 -1.93 -16.90 -9.69
CA GLU A 86 -0.56 -17.31 -9.32
C GLU A 86 0.47 -16.86 -10.36
N GLU A 87 0.14 -16.88 -11.63
CA GLU A 87 1.01 -16.40 -12.71
C GLU A 87 1.36 -14.91 -12.57
N ILE A 88 0.37 -14.07 -12.28
CA ILE A 88 0.58 -12.64 -12.09
C ILE A 88 1.40 -12.40 -10.82
N LYS A 89 1.14 -13.14 -9.74
CA LYS A 89 1.95 -13.07 -8.51
C LYS A 89 3.43 -13.39 -8.80
N HIS A 90 3.70 -14.46 -9.55
CA HIS A 90 5.07 -14.82 -9.91
C HIS A 90 5.76 -13.75 -10.77
N ARG A 91 5.06 -13.13 -11.72
CA ARG A 91 5.59 -11.99 -12.46
C ARG A 91 5.90 -10.80 -11.55
N MET A 92 5.02 -10.50 -10.60
CA MET A 92 5.26 -9.43 -9.62
C MET A 92 6.45 -9.75 -8.69
N TYR A 93 6.61 -11.00 -8.26
CA TYR A 93 7.79 -11.44 -7.50
C TYR A 93 9.08 -11.24 -8.32
N SER A 94 9.04 -11.55 -9.62
CA SER A 94 10.19 -11.35 -10.50
C SER A 94 10.56 -9.87 -10.63
N ILE A 95 9.57 -8.98 -10.74
CA ILE A 95 9.81 -7.53 -10.72
C ILE A 95 10.43 -7.11 -9.38
N ALA A 96 9.88 -7.58 -8.25
CA ALA A 96 10.42 -7.26 -6.93
C ALA A 96 11.89 -7.70 -6.77
N ALA A 97 12.23 -8.88 -7.28
CA ALA A 97 13.60 -9.39 -7.27
C ALA A 97 14.56 -8.49 -8.06
N VAL A 98 14.13 -7.96 -9.21
CA VAL A 98 14.94 -7.03 -10.02
C VAL A 98 15.20 -5.73 -9.27
N PHE A 99 14.21 -5.18 -8.58
CA PHE A 99 14.40 -3.99 -7.74
C PHE A 99 15.37 -4.27 -6.57
N ALA A 100 15.25 -5.43 -5.94
CA ALA A 100 16.18 -5.85 -4.88
C ALA A 100 17.62 -5.99 -5.40
N TYR A 101 17.80 -6.58 -6.58
CA TYR A 101 19.08 -6.72 -7.25
C TYR A 101 19.72 -5.36 -7.56
N ASN A 102 18.98 -4.45 -8.19
CA ASN A 102 19.49 -3.14 -8.53
C ASN A 102 19.89 -2.32 -7.28
N ARG A 103 19.17 -2.49 -6.18
CA ARG A 103 19.52 -1.90 -4.89
C ARG A 103 20.82 -2.50 -4.33
N ASP A 104 20.96 -3.83 -4.37
CA ASP A 104 22.18 -4.51 -3.90
C ASP A 104 23.38 -4.11 -4.75
N LEU A 105 23.21 -4.04 -6.08
CA LEU A 105 24.25 -3.58 -7.01
C LEU A 105 24.69 -2.16 -6.66
N ARG A 106 23.76 -1.23 -6.46
CA ARG A 106 24.10 0.13 -6.05
C ARG A 106 24.83 0.17 -4.73
N ASN A 107 24.38 -0.60 -3.75
CA ASN A 107 25.05 -0.62 -2.44
C ASN A 107 26.51 -1.09 -2.55
N LYS A 108 26.79 -2.00 -3.49
CA LYS A 108 28.16 -2.48 -3.76
C LYS A 108 29.03 -1.42 -4.47
N THR A 109 28.44 -0.48 -5.20
CA THR A 109 29.17 0.56 -5.95
C THR A 109 29.45 1.83 -5.14
N ILE A 110 28.94 1.96 -3.92
CA ILE A 110 29.23 3.10 -3.03
C ILE A 110 30.70 3.06 -2.62
N SER A 111 31.46 4.12 -2.96
CA SER A 111 32.87 4.25 -2.59
C SER A 111 33.05 4.43 -1.08
N GLY A 112 34.19 3.97 -0.55
CA GLY A 112 34.55 4.10 0.85
C GLY A 112 33.95 3.04 1.77
N GLN A 113 33.15 2.12 1.28
CA GLN A 113 32.70 0.97 2.05
C GLN A 113 33.82 -0.10 2.17
N ILE A 114 33.95 -0.66 3.36
CA ILE A 114 34.78 -1.85 3.56
C ILE A 114 34.06 -3.01 2.85
N ASN A 115 34.70 -3.61 1.85
CA ASN A 115 34.15 -4.77 1.15
C ASN A 115 34.20 -5.99 2.08
N LEU A 116 33.17 -6.14 2.91
CA LEU A 116 33.02 -7.25 3.86
C LEU A 116 32.97 -8.61 3.16
N ALA A 117 32.48 -8.65 1.90
CA ALA A 117 32.42 -9.87 1.11
C ALA A 117 33.82 -10.39 0.79
N ARG A 118 34.79 -9.51 0.43
CA ARG A 118 36.19 -9.90 0.22
C ARG A 118 36.89 -10.37 1.49
N ARG A 119 36.55 -9.77 2.66
CA ARG A 119 37.11 -10.20 3.94
C ARG A 119 36.57 -11.53 4.46
N ALA A 120 35.33 -11.87 4.10
CA ALA A 120 34.66 -13.09 4.53
C ALA A 120 34.89 -14.29 3.59
N GLY A 121 35.70 -14.14 2.51
CA GLY A 121 35.93 -15.21 1.55
C GLY A 121 34.70 -15.59 0.73
N PHE A 122 33.70 -14.72 0.63
CA PHE A 122 32.55 -14.94 -0.25
C PHE A 122 32.98 -14.72 -1.70
N GLU A 123 32.88 -15.77 -2.51
CA GLU A 123 33.07 -15.67 -3.95
C GLU A 123 32.01 -14.71 -4.54
N GLU A 124 32.41 -13.88 -5.50
CA GLU A 124 31.50 -13.10 -6.32
C GLU A 124 30.64 -14.09 -7.15
N THR A 125 29.51 -14.48 -6.61
CA THR A 125 28.55 -15.28 -7.36
C THR A 125 27.92 -14.42 -8.45
N THR A 126 27.98 -14.92 -9.69
CA THR A 126 27.39 -14.30 -10.89
C THR A 126 25.86 -14.18 -10.78
N SER A 127 25.26 -14.80 -9.80
CA SER A 127 23.81 -14.83 -9.58
C SER A 127 23.42 -14.22 -8.24
N PHE A 128 22.40 -13.36 -8.27
CA PHE A 128 21.79 -12.77 -7.08
C PHE A 128 20.64 -13.66 -6.58
N CYS A 129 20.72 -14.11 -5.34
CA CYS A 129 19.65 -14.88 -4.72
C CYS A 129 18.91 -14.01 -3.71
N VAL A 130 17.59 -13.96 -3.83
CA VAL A 130 16.70 -13.24 -2.92
C VAL A 130 15.58 -14.16 -2.46
N SER A 131 15.27 -14.09 -1.16
CA SER A 131 14.12 -14.75 -0.60
C SER A 131 13.00 -13.71 -0.41
N ILE A 132 11.82 -14.04 -0.88
CA ILE A 132 10.60 -13.26 -0.70
C ILE A 132 9.77 -13.93 0.38
N PHE A 133 9.40 -13.15 1.38
CA PHE A 133 8.47 -13.57 2.42
C PHE A 133 7.15 -12.85 2.22
N LYS A 134 6.09 -13.64 2.08
CA LYS A 134 4.70 -13.18 2.11
C LYS A 134 3.97 -14.01 3.16
N GLU A 135 3.45 -13.35 4.19
CA GLU A 135 2.86 -14.04 5.32
C GLU A 135 3.87 -15.08 5.90
N ASN A 136 3.56 -16.35 5.92
CA ASN A 136 4.44 -17.42 6.38
C ASN A 136 5.08 -18.23 5.22
N GLN A 137 5.00 -17.70 3.98
CA GLN A 137 5.57 -18.38 2.82
C GLN A 137 6.91 -17.76 2.45
N ARG A 138 7.92 -18.61 2.24
CA ARG A 138 9.23 -18.23 1.72
C ARG A 138 9.33 -18.69 0.27
N ILE A 139 9.67 -17.77 -0.63
CA ILE A 139 9.90 -18.04 -2.05
C ILE A 139 11.32 -17.63 -2.38
N ASN A 140 12.13 -18.58 -2.81
CA ASN A 140 13.51 -18.32 -3.21
C ASN A 140 13.57 -18.03 -4.71
N LEU A 141 14.22 -16.93 -5.06
CA LEU A 141 14.42 -16.51 -6.43
C LEU A 141 15.91 -16.37 -6.70
N ARG A 142 16.32 -16.79 -7.88
CA ARG A 142 17.67 -16.57 -8.42
C ARG A 142 17.57 -15.66 -9.62
N LEU A 143 18.37 -14.60 -9.63
CA LEU A 143 18.37 -13.60 -10.69
C LEU A 143 19.73 -13.55 -11.36
N GLU A 144 19.73 -13.54 -12.70
CA GLU A 144 20.90 -13.33 -13.54
C GLU A 144 20.58 -12.18 -14.49
N GLN A 145 21.51 -11.25 -14.63
CA GLN A 145 21.38 -10.16 -15.58
C GLN A 145 22.01 -10.57 -16.91
N THR A 146 21.30 -10.36 -18.00
CA THR A 146 21.78 -10.44 -19.38
C THR A 146 21.83 -9.06 -20.00
N ASP A 147 22.39 -8.91 -21.21
CA ASP A 147 22.55 -7.61 -21.88
C ASP A 147 21.22 -6.86 -22.07
N ASP A 148 20.12 -7.56 -22.27
CA ASP A 148 18.80 -6.98 -22.60
C ASP A 148 17.68 -7.29 -21.60
N ALA A 149 17.94 -8.13 -20.59
CA ALA A 149 16.92 -8.62 -19.69
C ALA A 149 17.47 -9.09 -18.34
N TYR A 150 16.58 -9.27 -17.39
CA TYR A 150 16.82 -10.03 -16.18
C TYR A 150 16.11 -11.39 -16.28
N ILE A 151 16.84 -12.44 -16.00
CA ILE A 151 16.32 -13.81 -15.93
C ILE A 151 16.11 -14.15 -14.47
N VAL A 152 14.87 -14.38 -14.07
CA VAL A 152 14.49 -14.70 -12.68
C VAL A 152 13.97 -16.11 -12.64
N SER A 153 14.72 -16.99 -11.97
CA SER A 153 14.37 -18.43 -11.81
C SER A 153 13.75 -18.64 -10.44
N HIS A 154 12.68 -19.42 -10.38
CA HIS A 154 11.97 -19.85 -9.18
C HIS A 154 11.56 -21.31 -9.31
N GLU A 155 11.03 -21.92 -8.25
CA GLU A 155 10.68 -23.34 -8.21
C GLU A 155 9.71 -23.78 -9.32
N LYS A 156 8.80 -22.87 -9.76
CA LYS A 156 7.77 -23.16 -10.76
C LYS A 156 8.19 -22.78 -12.20
N GLY A 157 9.40 -22.25 -12.42
CA GLY A 157 9.86 -21.86 -13.74
C GLY A 157 10.80 -20.67 -13.74
N THR A 158 10.93 -20.06 -14.91
CA THR A 158 11.81 -18.93 -15.14
C THR A 158 11.04 -17.82 -15.83
N SER A 159 11.18 -16.59 -15.34
CA SER A 159 10.59 -15.38 -15.93
C SER A 159 11.65 -14.47 -16.51
N ARG A 160 11.35 -13.89 -17.68
CA ARG A 160 12.20 -12.92 -18.37
C ARG A 160 11.63 -11.51 -18.18
N VAL A 161 12.36 -10.67 -17.45
CA VAL A 161 11.94 -9.28 -17.14
C VAL A 161 12.75 -8.32 -18.00
N ARG A 162 12.06 -7.47 -18.77
CA ARG A 162 12.63 -6.37 -19.54
C ARG A 162 11.92 -5.08 -19.19
N GLY A 163 12.65 -4.02 -18.92
CA GLY A 163 12.05 -2.72 -18.66
C GLY A 163 12.85 -1.83 -17.73
N SER A 164 12.28 -0.68 -17.41
CA SER A 164 12.92 0.31 -16.57
C SER A 164 12.71 -0.04 -15.09
N CYS A 165 13.80 -0.38 -14.42
CA CYS A 165 13.87 -0.68 -13.00
C CYS A 165 14.88 0.23 -12.28
N ASN A 166 14.88 1.52 -12.61
CA ASN A 166 15.82 2.47 -12.04
C ASN A 166 15.62 2.61 -10.54
N LEU A 167 16.71 2.79 -9.80
CA LEU A 167 16.67 3.05 -8.38
C LEU A 167 15.93 4.35 -8.07
N GLY A 168 14.98 4.28 -7.13
CA GLY A 168 14.10 5.41 -6.82
C GLY A 168 12.88 5.53 -7.74
N ALA A 169 12.82 4.78 -8.83
CA ALA A 169 11.59 4.68 -9.61
C ALA A 169 10.50 4.03 -8.75
N LYS A 170 9.37 4.70 -8.65
CA LYS A 170 8.20 4.20 -7.93
C LYS A 170 7.30 3.34 -8.83
N ARG A 171 7.79 2.96 -10.00
CA ARG A 171 7.04 2.26 -11.03
C ARG A 171 7.99 1.42 -11.88
N PHE A 172 7.59 0.18 -12.12
CA PHE A 172 8.11 -0.65 -13.20
C PHE A 172 7.26 -0.43 -14.44
N GLN A 173 7.90 -0.28 -15.57
CA GLN A 173 7.25 -0.28 -16.88
C GLN A 173 8.08 -1.11 -17.85
N GLY A 174 7.49 -2.18 -18.37
CA GLY A 174 8.21 -3.11 -19.22
C GLY A 174 7.39 -4.35 -19.54
N THR A 175 8.09 -5.43 -19.85
CA THR A 175 7.49 -6.74 -20.14
C THR A 175 8.01 -7.80 -19.19
N VAL A 176 7.15 -8.71 -18.77
CA VAL A 176 7.51 -9.96 -18.09
C VAL A 176 6.95 -11.10 -18.90
N ASP A 177 7.82 -11.98 -19.38
CA ASP A 177 7.48 -13.09 -20.27
C ASP A 177 6.74 -12.64 -21.54
N GLY A 178 7.14 -11.46 -22.09
CA GLY A 178 6.52 -10.86 -23.26
C GLY A 178 5.21 -10.10 -23.00
N ILE A 179 4.66 -10.15 -21.77
CA ILE A 179 3.44 -9.44 -21.40
C ILE A 179 3.81 -8.06 -20.85
N GLY A 180 3.21 -7.01 -21.43
CA GLY A 180 3.38 -5.65 -20.98
C GLY A 180 2.78 -5.44 -19.59
N MET A 181 3.57 -4.90 -18.67
CA MET A 181 3.12 -4.62 -17.30
C MET A 181 3.59 -3.24 -16.86
N THR A 182 2.69 -2.52 -16.20
CA THR A 182 3.01 -1.31 -15.44
C THR A 182 2.62 -1.56 -13.99
N VAL A 183 3.62 -1.67 -13.12
CA VAL A 183 3.45 -2.02 -11.70
C VAL A 183 3.97 -0.88 -10.86
N GLN A 184 3.18 -0.38 -9.92
CA GLN A 184 3.67 0.57 -8.92
C GLN A 184 4.51 -0.18 -7.90
N VAL A 185 5.64 0.39 -7.54
CA VAL A 185 6.61 -0.23 -6.63
C VAL A 185 6.98 0.77 -5.54
N GLU A 186 6.63 0.45 -4.32
CA GLU A 186 7.03 1.21 -3.14
C GLU A 186 8.00 0.35 -2.32
N GLN A 187 9.21 0.84 -2.16
CA GLN A 187 10.24 0.13 -1.43
C GLN A 187 10.69 0.91 -0.20
N SER A 188 10.62 0.29 0.96
CA SER A 188 11.09 0.84 2.23
C SER A 188 11.92 -0.22 2.97
N GLY A 189 13.25 -0.05 2.95
CA GLY A 189 14.17 -1.06 3.49
C GLY A 189 14.00 -2.42 2.80
N SER A 190 13.72 -3.47 3.57
CA SER A 190 13.46 -4.80 3.06
C SER A 190 12.01 -4.99 2.58
N ARG A 191 11.09 -4.11 2.94
CA ARG A 191 9.67 -4.20 2.53
C ARG A 191 9.50 -3.65 1.13
N CYS A 192 8.72 -4.36 0.33
CA CYS A 192 8.33 -3.94 -1.02
C CYS A 192 6.82 -4.13 -1.18
N ARG A 193 6.15 -3.05 -1.53
CA ARG A 193 4.73 -3.04 -1.87
C ARG A 193 4.61 -2.88 -3.37
N LEU A 194 3.88 -3.78 -4.00
CA LEU A 194 3.62 -3.78 -5.44
C LEU A 194 2.12 -3.65 -5.65
N LYS A 195 1.72 -2.75 -6.56
CA LYS A 195 0.31 -2.57 -6.93
C LYS A 195 0.14 -2.78 -8.43
N TYR A 196 -0.84 -3.59 -8.80
CA TYR A 196 -1.15 -3.90 -10.18
C TYR A 196 -2.63 -4.30 -10.32
N ASN A 197 -3.36 -3.66 -11.21
CA ASN A 197 -4.79 -3.93 -11.52
C ASN A 197 -5.70 -3.99 -10.27
N GLY A 198 -5.51 -3.06 -9.33
CA GLY A 198 -6.31 -3.01 -8.10
C GLY A 198 -5.93 -4.03 -7.04
N CYS A 199 -4.85 -4.75 -7.25
CA CYS A 199 -4.31 -5.69 -6.27
C CYS A 199 -3.07 -5.13 -5.61
N GLU A 200 -2.93 -5.39 -4.33
CA GLU A 200 -1.75 -5.04 -3.56
C GLU A 200 -1.02 -6.31 -3.11
N LEU A 201 0.29 -6.33 -3.33
CA LEU A 201 1.18 -7.40 -2.90
C LEU A 201 2.26 -6.83 -2.00
N ASN A 202 2.20 -7.15 -0.72
CA ASN A 202 3.21 -6.77 0.25
C ASN A 202 4.17 -7.93 0.47
N VAL A 203 5.47 -7.68 0.25
CA VAL A 203 6.52 -8.69 0.39
C VAL A 203 7.72 -8.14 1.14
N THR A 204 8.44 -9.01 1.82
CA THR A 204 9.75 -8.70 2.41
C THR A 204 10.84 -9.35 1.56
N LEU A 205 11.77 -8.54 1.07
CA LEU A 205 12.88 -8.94 0.21
C LEU A 205 14.17 -9.02 1.02
N VAL A 206 14.74 -10.21 1.14
CA VAL A 206 15.95 -10.45 1.90
C VAL A 206 16.94 -11.25 1.06
N PRO A 207 18.21 -10.87 0.98
CA PRO A 207 19.22 -11.74 0.39
C PRO A 207 19.16 -13.14 1.01
N SER A 208 19.20 -14.19 0.18
CA SER A 208 18.94 -15.56 0.67
C SER A 208 19.86 -16.02 1.79
N ARG A 209 21.07 -15.46 1.85
CA ARG A 209 22.01 -15.71 2.96
C ARG A 209 21.52 -15.26 4.34
N PHE A 210 20.53 -14.37 4.40
CA PHE A 210 19.95 -13.86 5.64
C PHE A 210 18.53 -14.36 5.88
N SER A 211 18.03 -15.24 5.00
CA SER A 211 16.63 -15.68 5.05
C SER A 211 16.26 -16.36 6.37
N ASP A 212 17.17 -17.17 6.91
CA ASP A 212 16.92 -17.91 8.15
C ASP A 212 16.86 -16.99 9.39
N LEU A 213 17.47 -15.79 9.29
CA LEU A 213 17.40 -14.79 10.35
C LEU A 213 16.03 -14.08 10.40
N VAL A 214 15.28 -14.10 9.31
CA VAL A 214 13.93 -13.49 9.27
C VAL A 214 12.98 -14.23 10.19
N GLU A 215 13.13 -15.55 10.28
CA GLU A 215 12.30 -16.40 11.14
C GLU A 215 12.54 -16.13 12.64
N LEU A 216 13.74 -15.62 12.97
CA LEU A 216 14.10 -15.24 14.34
C LEU A 216 13.64 -13.82 14.71
N MET A 217 13.15 -13.04 13.75
CA MET A 217 12.69 -11.67 14.03
C MET A 217 11.38 -11.70 14.82
N PRO A 218 11.29 -10.93 15.93
CA PRO A 218 10.05 -10.85 16.68
C PRO A 218 8.93 -10.27 15.83
N VAL A 219 7.75 -10.86 15.92
CA VAL A 219 6.54 -10.31 15.29
C VAL A 219 6.18 -9.02 15.98
N LYS A 220 6.25 -7.91 15.27
CA LYS A 220 5.80 -6.62 15.80
C LYS A 220 4.27 -6.62 15.79
N LEU A 221 3.68 -6.82 16.97
CA LEU A 221 2.26 -6.66 17.15
C LEU A 221 1.87 -5.18 16.91
N ALA A 222 0.77 -4.97 16.22
CA ALA A 222 0.20 -3.63 16.11
C ALA A 222 -0.17 -3.13 17.52
N PRO A 223 0.01 -1.82 17.82
CA PRO A 223 -0.47 -1.26 19.08
C PRO A 223 -1.96 -1.55 19.22
N ASP A 224 -2.38 -1.95 20.40
CA ASP A 224 -3.79 -2.10 20.70
C ASP A 224 -4.44 -0.72 20.82
N MET A 225 -5.15 -0.31 19.77
CA MET A 225 -5.83 0.98 19.71
C MET A 225 -7.22 0.93 20.33
N SER A 226 -7.69 -0.22 20.80
CA SER A 226 -9.02 -0.36 21.45
C SER A 226 -9.11 0.40 22.77
N LYS A 227 -7.96 0.64 23.39
CA LYS A 227 -7.84 1.44 24.62
C LYS A 227 -7.88 2.95 24.40
N TYR A 228 -8.00 3.42 23.17
CA TYR A 228 -8.00 4.85 22.89
C TYR A 228 -9.32 5.29 22.28
N LEU A 229 -9.83 6.44 22.75
CA LEU A 229 -10.82 7.20 22.01
C LEU A 229 -10.08 8.02 20.94
N LEU A 230 -10.25 7.66 19.69
CA LEU A 230 -9.61 8.34 18.56
C LEU A 230 -10.60 9.28 17.87
N SER A 231 -10.11 10.38 17.34
CA SER A 231 -10.92 11.27 16.52
C SER A 231 -11.22 10.62 15.15
N PRO A 232 -12.50 10.39 14.81
CA PRO A 232 -12.86 9.76 13.53
C PRO A 232 -12.68 10.70 12.31
N MET A 233 -12.52 12.00 12.56
CA MET A 233 -12.45 13.03 11.51
C MET A 233 -11.61 14.22 12.00
N PRO A 234 -11.05 15.02 11.09
CA PRO A 234 -10.37 16.26 11.48
C PRO A 234 -11.43 17.27 11.94
N GLY A 235 -11.16 17.95 13.05
CA GLY A 235 -12.10 18.88 13.63
C GLY A 235 -11.56 19.66 14.81
N LEU A 236 -12.39 20.47 15.42
CA LEU A 236 -12.11 21.23 16.63
C LEU A 236 -12.73 20.50 17.84
N LEU A 237 -11.97 20.24 18.86
CA LEU A 237 -12.47 19.67 20.11
C LEU A 237 -13.20 20.75 20.91
N ILE A 238 -14.52 20.67 20.99
CA ILE A 238 -15.36 21.66 21.67
C ILE A 238 -15.31 21.46 23.17
N SER A 239 -15.53 20.23 23.62
CA SER A 239 -15.57 19.89 25.04
C SER A 239 -15.13 18.46 25.31
N ILE A 240 -14.66 18.22 26.53
CA ILE A 240 -14.40 16.91 27.10
C ILE A 240 -15.26 16.81 28.35
N ALA A 241 -16.08 15.77 28.40
CA ALA A 241 -17.07 15.56 29.46
C ALA A 241 -16.57 14.69 30.62
N VAL A 242 -15.30 14.24 30.57
CA VAL A 242 -14.73 13.30 31.56
C VAL A 242 -13.36 13.77 32.04
N THR A 243 -12.97 13.28 33.22
CA THR A 243 -11.67 13.58 33.84
C THR A 243 -10.84 12.31 34.05
N GLU A 244 -9.52 12.49 34.19
CA GLU A 244 -8.61 11.38 34.52
C GLU A 244 -9.02 10.70 35.84
N GLY A 245 -9.05 9.36 35.85
CA GLY A 245 -9.48 8.53 36.95
C GLY A 245 -11.02 8.28 37.01
N GLU A 246 -11.80 8.88 36.11
CA GLU A 246 -13.23 8.72 36.09
C GLU A 246 -13.64 7.36 35.49
N HIS A 247 -14.63 6.70 36.12
CA HIS A 247 -15.23 5.49 35.61
C HIS A 247 -16.37 5.84 34.63
N VAL A 248 -16.25 5.46 33.37
CA VAL A 248 -17.24 5.73 32.33
C VAL A 248 -18.04 4.47 32.00
N LYS A 249 -19.31 4.66 31.63
CA LYS A 249 -20.21 3.58 31.21
C LYS A 249 -20.36 3.57 29.68
N ALA A 250 -20.64 2.40 29.10
CA ALA A 250 -20.98 2.29 27.69
C ALA A 250 -22.15 3.25 27.33
N GLY A 251 -21.96 4.04 26.27
CA GLY A 251 -22.89 5.06 25.79
C GLY A 251 -22.78 6.43 26.49
N GLN A 252 -21.93 6.58 27.50
CA GLN A 252 -21.64 7.87 28.15
C GLN A 252 -20.93 8.80 27.17
N GLU A 253 -21.30 10.09 27.19
CA GLU A 253 -20.62 11.12 26.42
C GLU A 253 -19.21 11.36 26.97
N LEU A 254 -18.24 11.40 26.08
CA LEU A 254 -16.83 11.58 26.43
C LEU A 254 -16.26 12.90 25.91
N ALA A 255 -16.58 13.26 24.68
CA ALA A 255 -16.08 14.47 24.03
C ALA A 255 -17.04 14.92 22.92
N VAL A 256 -16.99 16.20 22.58
CA VAL A 256 -17.70 16.78 21.44
C VAL A 256 -16.69 17.37 20.49
N VAL A 257 -16.71 16.89 19.24
CA VAL A 257 -15.84 17.35 18.16
C VAL A 257 -16.68 18.05 17.09
N GLU A 258 -16.37 19.31 16.80
CA GLU A 258 -16.96 20.04 15.68
C GLU A 258 -16.17 19.77 14.41
N ALA A 259 -16.84 19.21 13.42
CA ALA A 259 -16.31 19.04 12.08
C ALA A 259 -17.35 19.48 11.06
N MET A 260 -16.96 20.25 10.05
CA MET A 260 -17.86 20.72 8.99
C MET A 260 -19.12 21.48 9.52
N LYS A 261 -18.98 22.25 10.61
CA LYS A 261 -20.08 22.97 11.30
C LYS A 261 -21.14 22.03 11.89
N MET A 262 -20.80 20.78 12.13
CA MET A 262 -21.65 19.81 12.83
C MET A 262 -20.92 19.34 14.09
N GLU A 263 -21.64 19.32 15.20
CA GLU A 263 -21.14 18.76 16.45
C GLU A 263 -21.34 17.23 16.43
N ASN A 264 -20.26 16.50 16.65
CA ASN A 264 -20.26 15.05 16.76
C ASN A 264 -19.96 14.66 18.21
N VAL A 265 -20.95 14.08 18.88
CA VAL A 265 -20.81 13.60 20.24
C VAL A 265 -20.16 12.23 20.22
N MET A 266 -18.99 12.12 20.80
CA MET A 266 -18.25 10.87 20.95
C MET A 266 -18.63 10.21 22.28
N LYS A 267 -19.04 8.94 22.19
CA LYS A 267 -19.52 8.15 23.33
C LYS A 267 -18.61 6.97 23.60
N ALA A 268 -18.54 6.54 24.86
CA ALA A 268 -17.85 5.33 25.25
C ALA A 268 -18.48 4.11 24.57
N GLN A 269 -17.67 3.28 23.93
CA GLN A 269 -18.14 2.03 23.32
C GLN A 269 -18.30 0.92 24.36
N GLN A 270 -17.52 0.97 25.43
CA GLN A 270 -17.51 0.03 26.54
C GLN A 270 -17.27 0.77 27.86
N GLU A 271 -17.51 0.11 28.95
CA GLU A 271 -17.14 0.64 30.27
C GLU A 271 -15.63 0.56 30.49
N GLY A 272 -15.06 1.52 31.23
CA GLY A 272 -13.65 1.58 31.54
C GLY A 272 -13.30 2.74 32.44
N ILE A 273 -12.04 2.84 32.80
CA ILE A 273 -11.50 3.95 33.59
C ILE A 273 -10.67 4.84 32.68
N VAL A 274 -10.90 6.14 32.72
CA VAL A 274 -10.09 7.11 31.99
C VAL A 274 -8.70 7.16 32.60
N LEU A 275 -7.70 6.68 31.89
CA LEU A 275 -6.31 6.70 32.34
C LEU A 275 -5.70 8.08 32.12
N LYS A 276 -5.88 8.63 30.92
CA LYS A 276 -5.29 9.91 30.54
C LYS A 276 -6.11 10.63 29.48
N VAL A 277 -6.11 11.95 29.55
CA VAL A 277 -6.69 12.85 28.55
C VAL A 277 -5.56 13.52 27.79
N HIS A 278 -5.48 13.26 26.44
CA HIS A 278 -4.38 13.69 25.58
C HIS A 278 -4.63 15.01 24.85
N ALA A 279 -5.87 15.50 24.84
CA ALA A 279 -6.27 16.73 24.16
C ALA A 279 -7.06 17.63 25.07
N SER A 280 -7.10 18.93 24.78
CA SER A 280 -7.85 19.94 25.52
C SER A 280 -8.92 20.58 24.66
N ALA A 281 -10.00 21.11 25.30
CA ALA A 281 -11.00 21.89 24.57
C ALA A 281 -10.35 23.08 23.84
N GLY A 282 -10.67 23.24 22.56
CA GLY A 282 -10.06 24.23 21.66
C GLY A 282 -8.93 23.67 20.79
N ASP A 283 -8.48 22.44 20.99
CA ASP A 283 -7.45 21.82 20.15
C ASP A 283 -8.01 21.38 18.81
N THR A 284 -7.20 21.53 17.76
CA THR A 284 -7.51 20.98 16.44
C THR A 284 -7.01 19.54 16.36
N LEU A 285 -7.94 18.63 16.10
CA LEU A 285 -7.67 17.20 16.00
C LEU A 285 -7.44 16.75 14.56
N ALA A 286 -6.47 15.87 14.36
CA ALA A 286 -6.32 15.11 13.13
C ALA A 286 -7.13 13.80 13.18
N VAL A 287 -7.31 13.15 12.02
CA VAL A 287 -7.90 11.80 11.98
C VAL A 287 -7.00 10.84 12.77
N ASP A 288 -7.63 9.92 13.51
CA ASP A 288 -6.97 8.92 14.35
C ASP A 288 -6.09 9.49 15.48
N GLN A 289 -6.23 10.77 15.76
CA GLN A 289 -5.56 11.37 16.92
C GLN A 289 -6.23 10.90 18.23
N ALA A 290 -5.40 10.42 19.17
CA ALA A 290 -5.88 10.01 20.47
C ALA A 290 -6.38 11.22 21.30
N ILE A 291 -7.59 11.11 21.83
CA ILE A 291 -8.23 12.11 22.71
C ILE A 291 -8.18 11.64 24.15
N ILE A 292 -8.59 10.40 24.40
CA ILE A 292 -8.68 9.78 25.74
C ILE A 292 -8.06 8.39 25.67
N GLU A 293 -7.36 8.01 26.72
CA GLU A 293 -6.80 6.67 26.94
C GLU A 293 -7.52 6.01 28.11
N PHE A 294 -7.91 4.75 27.93
CA PHE A 294 -8.57 3.91 28.93
C PHE A 294 -7.61 2.83 29.45
N GLU A 295 -7.88 2.37 30.65
CA GLU A 295 -7.12 1.28 31.28
C GLU A 295 -7.29 -0.07 30.55
#